data_d434fec2f3ae68912ca36f651f1f95ee
#
_entry.id   d434fec2f3ae68912ca36f651f1f95ee
#
_cell.length_a   1.000
_cell.length_b   1.000
_cell.length_c   1.000
_cell.angle_alpha   90.00
_cell.angle_beta   90.00
_cell.angle_gamma   90.00
#
_symmetry.space_group_name_H-M   'P 1'
#
loop_
_entity.id
_entity.type
_entity.pdbx_description
1 polymer ?
#
loop_
_entity_poly.entity_id
_entity_poly.type
_entity_poly.pdbx_seq_one_letter_code
_entity_poly.pdbx_strand_id
1 'polypeptide(L)'
;MTSRRALSLLALPAAAALALTGCSAEGGAGASADDGRLAVVASTNVYGDIASIVGGDHVDVTSVISDPSQDPHSFEADARTQLAVSKADVVIENGGGYDDFMQTLLDASGSGAVVVDAVEVSGLDADDHDHADETTEASESAEAEGDDHAHDHGEFNEHVFYDLASMATLATTLADEFGTADEANADAYTAAAASFGEQIADLEAQAASIAEAHAGESVAYTEPVPGYLFDAMGLENVTPEAFSEAIEEGTDVSPAVLSETLQLFSAGSVDLLAYNEQTSSPETEQVEQAATAAGVAIVPVTELLPEGDDYVSWQQSNIDAIKAALEQ
;
A
#
# COMPACT_ATOMS: atom_id res chain seq x y z
N MET A 1 31.29 23.38 -85.42
CA MET A 1 31.10 22.29 -86.41
C MET A 1 30.04 21.38 -85.89
N THR A 2 28.81 21.57 -86.34
CA THR A 2 28.05 20.66 -87.19
C THR A 2 27.72 19.35 -86.48
N SER A 3 26.52 18.86 -86.40
CA SER A 3 25.27 18.99 -87.12
C SER A 3 24.23 18.12 -86.49
N ARG A 4 23.02 18.60 -86.24
CA ARG A 4 21.69 18.17 -86.64
C ARG A 4 21.43 16.67 -86.88
N ARG A 5 20.31 16.18 -86.24
CA ARG A 5 19.03 15.69 -86.87
C ARG A 5 18.28 14.91 -85.74
N ALA A 6 17.16 15.24 -85.21
CA ALA A 6 15.80 15.32 -85.71
C ALA A 6 15.25 14.02 -86.30
N LEU A 7 14.24 13.44 -85.67
CA LEU A 7 13.00 12.82 -86.20
C LEU A 7 12.27 12.11 -85.05
N SER A 8 11.22 12.55 -84.52
CA SER A 8 9.76 12.54 -84.96
C SER A 8 9.05 11.22 -84.79
N LEU A 9 7.95 11.31 -83.95
CA LEU A 9 6.64 10.66 -84.07
C LEU A 9 6.51 9.16 -83.70
N LEU A 10 5.75 8.81 -82.68
CA LEU A 10 4.31 8.43 -82.84
C LEU A 10 3.61 8.31 -81.49
N ALA A 11 2.50 8.97 -81.37
CA ALA A 11 1.59 8.89 -80.26
C ALA A 11 0.66 7.69 -80.40
N LEU A 12 0.34 7.03 -79.28
CA LEU A 12 -0.96 6.34 -79.10
C LEU A 12 -1.34 6.38 -77.63
N PRO A 13 -2.60 6.72 -77.32
CA PRO A 13 -3.06 6.80 -75.95
C PRO A 13 -3.59 5.43 -75.51
N ALA A 14 -3.08 4.91 -74.40
CA ALA A 14 -3.71 3.83 -73.67
C ALA A 14 -4.40 4.41 -72.42
N ALA A 15 -5.73 4.40 -72.44
CA ALA A 15 -6.56 4.72 -71.31
C ALA A 15 -6.39 3.64 -70.24
N ALA A 16 -5.83 3.99 -69.09
CA ALA A 16 -5.81 3.16 -67.93
C ALA A 16 -6.75 3.78 -66.87
N ALA A 17 -7.81 3.07 -66.55
CA ALA A 17 -8.79 3.40 -65.53
C ALA A 17 -8.13 3.46 -64.15
N LEU A 18 -8.14 4.64 -63.51
CA LEU A 18 -7.82 4.79 -62.10
C LEU A 18 -9.03 4.31 -61.30
N ALA A 19 -8.91 3.12 -60.68
CA ALA A 19 -9.75 2.73 -59.56
C ALA A 19 -9.28 3.50 -58.33
N LEU A 20 -10.00 4.56 -57.94
CA LEU A 20 -9.87 5.16 -56.61
C LEU A 20 -10.48 4.21 -55.57
N THR A 21 -9.64 3.39 -54.96
CA THR A 21 -10.01 2.82 -53.66
C THR A 21 -9.75 3.91 -52.62
N GLY A 22 -10.82 4.59 -52.23
CA GLY A 22 -10.82 5.49 -51.10
C GLY A 22 -10.62 4.67 -49.80
N CYS A 23 -9.43 4.70 -49.24
CA CYS A 23 -9.25 4.43 -47.82
C CYS A 23 -9.82 5.63 -47.07
N SER A 24 -11.05 5.50 -46.59
CA SER A 24 -11.54 6.31 -45.49
C SER A 24 -10.69 6.01 -44.27
N ALA A 25 -9.70 6.85 -44.02
CA ALA A 25 -9.12 6.94 -42.70
C ALA A 25 -10.14 7.66 -41.81
N GLU A 26 -11.13 6.90 -41.29
CA GLU A 26 -11.80 7.31 -40.09
C GLU A 26 -10.76 7.37 -39.01
N GLY A 27 -10.46 8.61 -38.56
CA GLY A 27 -9.75 8.84 -37.34
C GLY A 27 -10.62 8.33 -36.18
N GLY A 28 -10.47 7.05 -35.89
CA GLY A 28 -10.89 6.50 -34.62
C GLY A 28 -10.03 7.18 -33.56
N ALA A 29 -10.63 8.04 -32.73
CA ALA A 29 -10.11 8.30 -31.43
C ALA A 29 -9.77 6.94 -30.80
N GLY A 30 -8.55 6.78 -30.31
CA GLY A 30 -8.10 5.53 -29.73
C GLY A 30 -9.04 5.10 -28.62
N ALA A 31 -9.91 4.15 -28.91
CA ALA A 31 -10.36 3.20 -27.95
C ALA A 31 -9.07 2.45 -27.59
N SER A 32 -8.65 2.51 -26.35
CA SER A 32 -7.71 1.55 -25.79
C SER A 32 -8.25 0.19 -26.20
N ALA A 33 -7.51 -0.58 -26.96
CA ALA A 33 -7.86 -1.96 -27.19
C ALA A 33 -7.93 -2.56 -25.77
N ASP A 34 -9.10 -3.03 -25.38
CA ASP A 34 -9.27 -3.92 -24.27
C ASP A 34 -8.39 -5.14 -24.63
N ASP A 35 -7.22 -5.22 -24.01
CA ASP A 35 -6.25 -6.29 -24.27
C ASP A 35 -6.63 -7.55 -23.49
N GLY A 36 -7.78 -7.56 -22.83
CA GLY A 36 -8.35 -8.67 -22.10
C GLY A 36 -7.71 -8.88 -20.72
N ARG A 37 -6.92 -7.90 -20.25
CA ARG A 37 -6.38 -7.90 -18.88
C ARG A 37 -7.40 -7.27 -17.91
N LEU A 38 -7.41 -7.79 -16.68
CA LEU A 38 -8.21 -7.17 -15.61
C LEU A 38 -7.61 -5.83 -15.21
N ALA A 39 -8.43 -4.80 -15.13
CA ALA A 39 -8.03 -3.50 -14.63
C ALA A 39 -8.11 -3.51 -13.09
N VAL A 40 -6.96 -3.38 -12.43
CA VAL A 40 -6.85 -3.38 -10.97
C VAL A 40 -6.39 -2.00 -10.50
N VAL A 41 -7.08 -1.43 -9.52
CA VAL A 41 -6.67 -0.18 -8.87
C VAL A 41 -6.40 -0.48 -7.40
N ALA A 42 -5.19 -0.18 -6.94
CA ALA A 42 -4.79 -0.33 -5.55
C ALA A 42 -4.57 1.04 -4.90
N SER A 43 -4.88 1.19 -3.64
CA SER A 43 -4.66 2.44 -2.90
C SER A 43 -3.19 2.82 -2.87
N THR A 44 -2.31 1.87 -2.56
CA THR A 44 -0.87 2.08 -2.48
C THR A 44 -0.10 1.14 -3.40
N ASN A 45 1.20 1.42 -3.60
CA ASN A 45 2.09 0.54 -4.35
C ASN A 45 2.37 -0.79 -3.63
N VAL A 46 2.15 -0.88 -2.32
CA VAL A 46 2.25 -2.13 -1.56
C VAL A 46 1.23 -3.14 -2.06
N TYR A 47 -0.04 -2.76 -2.08
CA TYR A 47 -1.13 -3.60 -2.60
C TYR A 47 -1.04 -3.79 -4.11
N GLY A 48 -0.58 -2.77 -4.83
CA GLY A 48 -0.36 -2.84 -6.27
C GLY A 48 0.70 -3.86 -6.66
N ASP A 49 1.75 -4.00 -5.86
CA ASP A 49 2.80 -4.99 -6.07
C ASP A 49 2.27 -6.41 -5.83
N ILE A 50 1.58 -6.64 -4.71
CA ILE A 50 0.96 -7.95 -4.41
C ILE A 50 -0.03 -8.34 -5.52
N ALA A 51 -0.86 -7.40 -5.99
CA ALA A 51 -1.75 -7.63 -7.11
C ALA A 51 -1.01 -7.99 -8.40
N SER A 52 0.13 -7.32 -8.65
CA SER A 52 0.98 -7.60 -9.81
C SER A 52 1.65 -8.98 -9.72
N ILE A 53 2.10 -9.38 -8.53
CA ILE A 53 2.67 -10.71 -8.27
C ILE A 53 1.63 -11.79 -8.55
N VAL A 54 0.40 -11.64 -8.04
CA VAL A 54 -0.68 -12.62 -8.19
C VAL A 54 -1.21 -12.64 -9.63
N GLY A 55 -1.44 -11.47 -10.21
CA GLY A 55 -2.09 -11.32 -11.51
C GLY A 55 -1.15 -11.54 -12.72
N GLY A 56 0.14 -11.32 -12.55
CA GLY A 56 1.14 -11.45 -13.61
C GLY A 56 0.79 -10.63 -14.86
N ASP A 57 0.94 -11.24 -16.02
CA ASP A 57 0.66 -10.60 -17.32
C ASP A 57 -0.85 -10.45 -17.62
N HIS A 58 -1.73 -10.94 -16.73
CA HIS A 58 -3.19 -10.97 -16.96
C HIS A 58 -3.91 -9.79 -16.29
N VAL A 59 -3.21 -8.96 -15.54
CA VAL A 59 -3.75 -7.75 -14.90
C VAL A 59 -3.05 -6.48 -15.39
N ASP A 60 -3.73 -5.35 -15.30
CA ASP A 60 -3.18 -4.01 -15.50
C ASP A 60 -3.38 -3.21 -14.23
N VAL A 61 -2.32 -3.12 -13.41
CA VAL A 61 -2.39 -2.56 -12.06
C VAL A 61 -2.05 -1.08 -12.07
N THR A 62 -2.87 -0.30 -11.40
CA THR A 62 -2.62 1.12 -11.13
C THR A 62 -2.64 1.36 -9.63
N SER A 63 -1.51 1.74 -9.05
CA SER A 63 -1.45 2.22 -7.66
C SER A 63 -1.75 3.71 -7.62
N VAL A 64 -2.65 4.12 -6.71
CA VAL A 64 -3.03 5.53 -6.52
C VAL A 64 -1.87 6.30 -5.93
N ILE A 65 -1.30 5.76 -4.86
CA ILE A 65 -0.12 6.31 -4.18
C ILE A 65 1.08 5.41 -4.49
N SER A 66 2.13 6.02 -5.04
CA SER A 66 3.38 5.32 -5.38
C SER A 66 4.62 6.18 -5.17
N ASP A 67 4.46 7.44 -4.83
CA ASP A 67 5.56 8.35 -4.50
C ASP A 67 5.85 8.24 -3.00
N PRO A 68 7.04 7.80 -2.58
CA PRO A 68 7.38 7.61 -1.17
C PRO A 68 7.27 8.87 -0.30
N SER A 69 7.16 10.05 -0.92
CA SER A 69 6.96 11.31 -0.19
C SER A 69 5.50 11.64 0.11
N GLN A 70 4.56 10.81 -0.36
CA GLN A 70 3.14 10.99 -0.10
C GLN A 70 2.74 10.19 1.14
N ASP A 71 2.00 10.85 2.02
CA ASP A 71 1.40 10.24 3.18
C ASP A 71 -0.03 9.79 2.83
N PRO A 72 -0.38 8.51 3.01
CA PRO A 72 -1.70 7.99 2.67
C PRO A 72 -2.85 8.60 3.48
N HIS A 73 -2.63 8.92 4.76
CA HIS A 73 -3.67 9.50 5.63
C HIS A 73 -4.12 10.89 5.18
N SER A 74 -3.20 11.66 4.58
CA SER A 74 -3.48 13.03 4.12
C SER A 74 -3.68 13.15 2.61
N PHE A 75 -3.76 12.03 1.88
CA PHE A 75 -3.83 12.03 0.42
C PHE A 75 -5.18 12.56 -0.10
N GLU A 76 -5.11 13.53 -1.02
CA GLU A 76 -6.27 14.05 -1.74
C GLU A 76 -6.31 13.50 -3.18
N ALA A 77 -7.34 12.73 -3.49
CA ALA A 77 -7.53 12.13 -4.81
C ALA A 77 -7.92 13.14 -5.89
N ASP A 78 -7.47 12.93 -7.11
CA ASP A 78 -7.76 13.76 -8.25
C ASP A 78 -8.77 13.10 -9.25
N ALA A 79 -9.19 13.87 -10.26
CA ALA A 79 -10.13 13.37 -11.27
C ALA A 79 -9.55 12.22 -12.13
N ARG A 80 -8.22 12.06 -12.21
CA ARG A 80 -7.58 10.96 -12.93
C ARG A 80 -7.75 9.67 -12.14
N THR A 81 -7.51 9.73 -10.83
CA THR A 81 -7.71 8.62 -9.90
C THR A 81 -9.16 8.17 -9.91
N GLN A 82 -10.12 9.11 -9.84
CA GLN A 82 -11.54 8.80 -9.96
C GLN A 82 -11.87 8.09 -11.27
N LEU A 83 -11.27 8.52 -12.38
CA LEU A 83 -11.48 7.86 -13.68
C LEU A 83 -10.89 6.44 -13.70
N ALA A 84 -9.76 6.19 -13.04
CA ALA A 84 -9.18 4.85 -12.93
C ALA A 84 -10.12 3.93 -12.14
N VAL A 85 -10.54 4.34 -10.94
CA VAL A 85 -11.50 3.59 -10.11
C VAL A 85 -12.82 3.31 -10.85
N SER A 86 -13.32 4.27 -11.62
CA SER A 86 -14.58 4.06 -12.39
C SER A 86 -14.49 2.99 -13.47
N LYS A 87 -13.31 2.55 -13.85
CA LYS A 87 -13.04 1.57 -14.90
C LYS A 87 -12.41 0.28 -14.35
N ALA A 88 -12.15 0.22 -13.08
CA ALA A 88 -11.55 -0.94 -12.46
C ALA A 88 -12.51 -2.12 -12.45
N ASP A 89 -11.97 -3.31 -12.63
CA ASP A 89 -12.64 -4.59 -12.40
C ASP A 89 -12.50 -4.97 -10.92
N VAL A 90 -11.33 -4.67 -10.33
CA VAL A 90 -11.02 -4.90 -8.91
C VAL A 90 -10.38 -3.64 -8.33
N VAL A 91 -10.80 -3.26 -7.12
CA VAL A 91 -10.20 -2.20 -6.31
C VAL A 91 -9.67 -2.82 -5.03
N ILE A 92 -8.46 -2.45 -4.64
CA ILE A 92 -7.83 -2.92 -3.41
C ILE A 92 -7.58 -1.69 -2.54
N GLU A 93 -8.15 -1.70 -1.34
CA GLU A 93 -7.92 -0.68 -0.32
C GLU A 93 -7.36 -1.31 0.95
N ASN A 94 -6.72 -0.51 1.77
CA ASN A 94 -6.29 -0.94 3.11
C ASN A 94 -7.49 -1.11 4.02
N GLY A 95 -8.36 -0.11 4.06
CA GLY A 95 -9.43 0.00 5.06
C GLY A 95 -8.94 0.48 6.43
N GLY A 96 -9.76 0.34 7.45
CA GLY A 96 -9.39 0.67 8.82
C GLY A 96 -9.07 2.15 9.08
N GLY A 97 -9.46 3.06 8.19
CA GLY A 97 -9.17 4.50 8.32
C GLY A 97 -7.90 4.98 7.60
N TYR A 98 -7.07 4.06 7.14
CA TYR A 98 -5.77 4.37 6.51
C TYR A 98 -5.89 5.12 5.17
N ASP A 99 -6.86 4.76 4.35
CA ASP A 99 -7.00 5.25 2.98
C ASP A 99 -8.45 5.66 2.62
N ASP A 100 -9.11 6.40 3.49
CA ASP A 100 -10.50 6.87 3.37
C ASP A 100 -10.83 7.58 2.03
N PHE A 101 -9.80 8.09 1.36
CA PHE A 101 -9.96 8.64 0.01
C PHE A 101 -10.45 7.60 -1.00
N MET A 102 -10.17 6.31 -0.79
CA MET A 102 -10.62 5.23 -1.68
C MET A 102 -12.13 5.06 -1.59
N GLN A 103 -12.74 5.06 -0.41
CA GLN A 103 -14.19 5.05 -0.24
C GLN A 103 -14.85 6.26 -0.91
N THR A 104 -14.26 7.45 -0.73
CA THR A 104 -14.72 8.67 -1.40
C THR A 104 -14.70 8.53 -2.93
N LEU A 105 -13.66 7.91 -3.50
CA LEU A 105 -13.53 7.65 -4.93
C LEU A 105 -14.54 6.61 -5.42
N LEU A 106 -14.75 5.53 -4.68
CA LEU A 106 -15.72 4.48 -4.99
C LEU A 106 -17.13 5.06 -5.04
N ASP A 107 -17.53 5.81 -4.03
CA ASP A 107 -18.85 6.47 -3.96
C ASP A 107 -19.06 7.45 -5.13
N ALA A 108 -18.05 8.25 -5.43
CA ALA A 108 -18.12 9.26 -6.49
C ALA A 108 -18.05 8.67 -7.91
N SER A 109 -17.40 7.51 -8.08
CA SER A 109 -17.20 6.88 -9.39
C SER A 109 -18.42 6.13 -9.88
N GLY A 110 -19.25 5.62 -8.95
CA GLY A 110 -20.33 4.67 -9.25
C GLY A 110 -19.79 3.36 -9.86
N SER A 111 -18.56 2.98 -9.50
CA SER A 111 -17.90 1.77 -9.97
C SER A 111 -18.71 0.53 -9.57
N GLY A 112 -18.66 -0.49 -10.41
CA GLY A 112 -19.16 -1.83 -10.12
C GLY A 112 -18.02 -2.81 -9.85
N ALA A 113 -16.81 -2.30 -9.55
CA ALA A 113 -15.65 -3.12 -9.23
C ALA A 113 -15.89 -3.99 -7.99
N VAL A 114 -15.23 -5.13 -7.95
CA VAL A 114 -15.08 -5.88 -6.70
C VAL A 114 -14.11 -5.11 -5.81
N VAL A 115 -14.49 -4.85 -4.56
CA VAL A 115 -13.62 -4.18 -3.58
C VAL A 115 -13.04 -5.24 -2.66
N VAL A 116 -11.72 -5.20 -2.49
CA VAL A 116 -10.98 -6.04 -1.54
C VAL A 116 -10.37 -5.11 -0.50
N ASP A 117 -10.90 -5.17 0.70
CA ASP A 117 -10.42 -4.44 1.89
C ASP A 117 -9.43 -5.33 2.64
N ALA A 118 -8.19 -4.86 2.80
CA ALA A 118 -7.11 -5.65 3.39
C ALA A 118 -7.32 -5.84 4.91
N VAL A 119 -7.89 -4.86 5.62
CA VAL A 119 -8.23 -4.97 7.03
C VAL A 119 -9.32 -6.01 7.23
N GLU A 120 -10.40 -5.99 6.43
CA GLU A 120 -11.45 -7.01 6.50
C GLU A 120 -10.88 -8.41 6.21
N VAL A 121 -10.03 -8.54 5.18
CA VAL A 121 -9.37 -9.82 4.81
C VAL A 121 -8.45 -10.32 5.91
N SER A 122 -7.76 -9.43 6.63
CA SER A 122 -6.88 -9.79 7.74
C SER A 122 -7.63 -10.39 8.92
N GLY A 123 -8.84 -9.89 9.19
CA GLY A 123 -9.64 -10.23 10.37
C GLY A 123 -9.11 -9.67 11.69
N LEU A 124 -8.06 -8.84 11.65
CA LEU A 124 -7.43 -8.28 12.85
C LEU A 124 -8.34 -7.28 13.58
N ASP A 125 -9.15 -6.51 12.85
CA ASP A 125 -10.14 -5.59 13.43
C ASP A 125 -11.22 -6.29 14.27
N ALA A 126 -11.55 -7.55 13.96
CA ALA A 126 -12.57 -8.30 14.67
C ALA A 126 -12.14 -8.72 16.10
N ASP A 127 -10.85 -8.84 16.34
CA ASP A 127 -10.31 -9.26 17.65
C ASP A 127 -10.33 -8.10 18.67
N ASP A 128 -10.22 -6.84 18.19
CA ASP A 128 -10.29 -5.65 19.06
C ASP A 128 -11.70 -5.38 19.59
N HIS A 129 -12.75 -5.78 18.86
CA HIS A 129 -14.14 -5.62 19.31
C HIS A 129 -14.58 -6.62 20.38
N ASP A 130 -13.88 -7.77 20.55
CA ASP A 130 -14.26 -8.81 21.54
C ASP A 130 -13.83 -8.45 22.98
N HIS A 131 -12.98 -7.44 23.19
CA HIS A 131 -12.56 -6.98 24.52
C HIS A 131 -13.47 -5.89 25.12
N ALA A 132 -14.40 -5.31 24.37
CA ALA A 132 -15.26 -4.19 24.78
C ALA A 132 -16.63 -4.61 25.39
N ASP A 133 -17.02 -5.91 25.44
CA ASP A 133 -18.37 -6.33 25.84
C ASP A 133 -18.48 -6.95 27.25
N GLU A 134 -17.70 -6.49 28.21
CA GLU A 134 -17.97 -6.74 29.64
C GLU A 134 -17.93 -5.45 30.46
N THR A 135 -18.92 -4.59 30.34
CA THR A 135 -19.62 -3.95 31.48
C THR A 135 -20.63 -2.89 31.06
N THR A 136 -21.93 -3.18 31.34
CA THR A 136 -22.87 -2.37 32.11
C THR A 136 -23.82 -1.41 31.44
N GLU A 137 -25.07 -1.84 31.62
CA GLU A 137 -26.25 -1.08 32.15
C GLU A 137 -26.29 0.45 31.99
N ALA A 138 -27.16 0.82 31.04
CA ALA A 138 -28.11 1.92 31.08
C ALA A 138 -27.73 3.24 31.77
N SER A 139 -27.67 4.29 30.96
CA SER A 139 -28.38 5.54 31.30
C SER A 139 -28.74 6.32 30.03
N GLU A 140 -30.05 6.51 29.82
CA GLU A 140 -30.63 7.41 28.83
C GLU A 140 -30.26 8.86 29.14
N SER A 141 -29.85 9.64 28.16
CA SER A 141 -30.59 10.80 27.61
C SER A 141 -29.79 11.81 26.85
N ALA A 142 -30.39 12.25 25.72
CA ALA A 142 -30.39 13.58 25.13
C ALA A 142 -29.29 13.91 24.07
N GLU A 143 -29.77 13.84 22.83
CA GLU A 143 -29.54 14.68 21.63
C GLU A 143 -28.54 15.85 21.74
N ALA A 144 -27.49 15.82 20.95
CA ALA A 144 -26.95 17.01 20.27
C ALA A 144 -26.30 16.56 18.95
N GLU A 145 -26.87 17.02 17.84
CA GLU A 145 -26.30 16.88 16.50
C GLU A 145 -24.97 17.66 16.44
N GLY A 146 -23.91 16.96 16.09
CA GLY A 146 -22.64 17.48 15.71
C GLY A 146 -21.97 16.41 14.88
N ASP A 147 -21.94 16.56 13.53
CA ASP A 147 -21.10 15.79 12.63
C ASP A 147 -19.65 16.14 12.95
N ASP A 148 -19.05 15.51 13.93
CA ASP A 148 -17.63 15.29 14.04
C ASP A 148 -17.43 13.79 13.87
N HIS A 149 -17.01 13.39 12.70
CA HIS A 149 -16.39 12.08 12.49
C HIS A 149 -15.01 12.14 13.14
N ALA A 150 -14.97 12.18 14.48
CA ALA A 150 -13.78 11.81 15.21
C ALA A 150 -13.67 10.29 15.06
N HIS A 151 -12.82 9.85 14.16
CA HIS A 151 -12.38 8.49 14.09
C HIS A 151 -11.59 8.23 15.38
N ASP A 152 -12.13 7.39 16.25
CA ASP A 152 -11.46 6.89 17.45
C ASP A 152 -10.51 5.78 16.98
N HIS A 153 -9.29 6.16 16.54
CA HIS A 153 -8.28 5.24 16.06
C HIS A 153 -7.44 4.61 17.19
N GLY A 154 -7.80 4.80 18.44
CA GLY A 154 -6.99 4.49 19.61
C GLY A 154 -6.82 3.01 19.95
N GLU A 155 -7.36 2.05 19.23
CA GLU A 155 -7.30 0.62 19.57
C GLU A 155 -6.85 -0.30 18.44
N PHE A 156 -6.90 0.10 17.15
CA PHE A 156 -6.56 -0.74 16.01
C PHE A 156 -5.41 -0.17 15.19
N ASN A 157 -4.39 -0.99 14.92
CA ASN A 157 -3.28 -0.61 14.05
C ASN A 157 -3.62 -0.96 12.60
N GLU A 158 -3.90 0.03 11.77
CA GLU A 158 -4.29 -0.13 10.37
C GLU A 158 -3.15 -0.56 9.44
N HIS A 159 -1.91 -0.57 9.90
CA HIS A 159 -0.74 -0.94 9.09
C HIS A 159 -0.65 -2.46 8.86
N VAL A 160 -1.77 -3.08 8.48
CA VAL A 160 -1.90 -4.54 8.27
C VAL A 160 -0.96 -5.09 7.21
N PHE A 161 -0.41 -4.24 6.35
CA PHE A 161 0.60 -4.62 5.37
C PHE A 161 1.97 -4.96 5.99
N TYR A 162 2.18 -4.75 7.29
CA TYR A 162 3.31 -5.28 8.07
C TYR A 162 2.98 -6.63 8.75
N ASP A 163 1.71 -7.07 8.74
CA ASP A 163 1.34 -8.43 9.12
C ASP A 163 1.52 -9.39 7.95
N LEU A 164 2.56 -10.20 8.02
CA LEU A 164 2.94 -11.11 6.93
C LEU A 164 1.84 -12.13 6.61
N ALA A 165 1.17 -12.68 7.63
CA ALA A 165 0.11 -13.66 7.45
C ALA A 165 -1.11 -13.07 6.73
N SER A 166 -1.47 -11.84 7.06
CA SER A 166 -2.54 -11.08 6.39
C SER A 166 -2.24 -10.88 4.91
N MET A 167 -1.00 -10.57 4.55
CA MET A 167 -0.63 -10.38 3.14
C MET A 167 -0.63 -11.69 2.33
N ALA A 168 -0.30 -12.82 2.95
CA ALA A 168 -0.48 -14.13 2.32
C ALA A 168 -1.98 -14.46 2.10
N THR A 169 -2.83 -14.08 3.06
CA THR A 169 -4.29 -14.23 2.95
C THR A 169 -4.85 -13.32 1.87
N LEU A 170 -4.40 -12.07 1.80
CA LEU A 170 -4.77 -11.10 0.75
C LEU A 170 -4.42 -11.64 -0.63
N ALA A 171 -3.20 -12.17 -0.82
CA ALA A 171 -2.80 -12.76 -2.10
C ALA A 171 -3.70 -13.92 -2.53
N THR A 172 -4.15 -14.74 -1.58
CA THR A 172 -5.10 -15.83 -1.84
C THR A 172 -6.48 -15.28 -2.24
N THR A 173 -6.97 -14.28 -1.53
CA THR A 173 -8.23 -13.60 -1.84
C THR A 173 -8.19 -12.96 -3.23
N LEU A 174 -7.09 -12.28 -3.57
CA LEU A 174 -6.91 -11.70 -4.90
C LEU A 174 -6.90 -12.77 -6.00
N ALA A 175 -6.27 -13.93 -5.75
CA ALA A 175 -6.28 -15.02 -6.73
C ALA A 175 -7.70 -15.56 -6.98
N ASP A 176 -8.53 -15.66 -5.96
CA ASP A 176 -9.92 -16.09 -6.06
C ASP A 176 -10.78 -15.08 -6.82
N GLU A 177 -10.62 -13.77 -6.53
CA GLU A 177 -11.35 -12.70 -7.20
C GLU A 177 -10.92 -12.55 -8.68
N PHE A 178 -9.62 -12.59 -8.97
CA PHE A 178 -9.10 -12.58 -10.34
C PHE A 178 -9.56 -13.83 -11.10
N GLY A 179 -9.53 -15.01 -10.47
CA GLY A 179 -10.00 -16.24 -11.07
C GLY A 179 -11.50 -16.27 -11.33
N THR A 180 -12.29 -15.55 -10.51
CA THR A 180 -13.74 -15.36 -10.74
C THR A 180 -14.00 -14.42 -11.93
N ALA A 181 -13.21 -13.36 -12.08
CA ALA A 181 -13.33 -12.41 -13.17
C ALA A 181 -12.73 -12.93 -14.49
N ASP A 182 -11.70 -13.78 -14.41
CA ASP A 182 -11.01 -14.39 -15.55
C ASP A 182 -10.77 -15.90 -15.31
N GLU A 183 -11.83 -16.69 -15.49
CA GLU A 183 -11.81 -18.14 -15.30
C GLU A 183 -10.72 -18.87 -16.13
N ALA A 184 -10.31 -18.27 -17.26
CA ALA A 184 -9.34 -18.90 -18.16
C ALA A 184 -7.92 -18.95 -17.54
N ASN A 185 -7.61 -18.04 -16.63
CA ASN A 185 -6.31 -17.88 -15.98
C ASN A 185 -6.33 -18.20 -14.47
N ALA A 186 -7.46 -18.72 -13.92
CA ALA A 186 -7.64 -18.98 -12.49
C ALA A 186 -6.52 -19.85 -11.87
N ASP A 187 -6.09 -20.91 -12.59
CA ASP A 187 -5.00 -21.80 -12.13
C ASP A 187 -3.66 -21.04 -12.02
N ALA A 188 -3.42 -20.03 -12.88
CA ALA A 188 -2.20 -19.22 -12.84
C ALA A 188 -2.19 -18.29 -11.62
N TYR A 189 -3.30 -17.64 -11.32
CA TYR A 189 -3.45 -16.78 -10.14
C TYR A 189 -3.27 -17.59 -8.85
N THR A 190 -3.93 -18.73 -8.74
CA THR A 190 -3.78 -19.63 -7.58
C THR A 190 -2.33 -20.08 -7.38
N ALA A 191 -1.63 -20.43 -8.48
CA ALA A 191 -0.23 -20.84 -8.39
C ALA A 191 0.69 -19.69 -7.98
N ALA A 192 0.43 -18.46 -8.46
CA ALA A 192 1.20 -17.28 -8.09
C ALA A 192 0.99 -16.90 -6.61
N ALA A 193 -0.26 -16.91 -6.13
CA ALA A 193 -0.56 -16.67 -4.71
C ALA A 193 0.09 -17.73 -3.80
N ALA A 194 0.07 -19.01 -4.20
CA ALA A 194 0.74 -20.07 -3.45
C ALA A 194 2.26 -19.84 -3.37
N SER A 195 2.89 -19.44 -4.49
CA SER A 195 4.32 -19.12 -4.52
C SER A 195 4.69 -17.90 -3.67
N PHE A 196 3.83 -16.88 -3.65
CA PHE A 196 3.97 -15.73 -2.75
C PHE A 196 3.84 -16.16 -1.30
N GLY A 197 2.84 -16.97 -0.95
CA GLY A 197 2.66 -17.53 0.39
C GLY A 197 3.86 -18.33 0.90
N GLU A 198 4.55 -19.08 0.02
CA GLU A 198 5.80 -19.78 0.40
C GLU A 198 6.91 -18.77 0.77
N GLN A 199 7.03 -17.66 0.05
CA GLN A 199 8.02 -16.62 0.36
C GLN A 199 7.67 -15.88 1.66
N ILE A 200 6.39 -15.62 1.91
CA ILE A 200 5.92 -15.05 3.19
C ILE A 200 6.25 -15.99 4.35
N ALA A 201 6.01 -17.30 4.21
CA ALA A 201 6.34 -18.27 5.26
C ALA A 201 7.85 -18.28 5.60
N ASP A 202 8.73 -18.02 4.62
CA ASP A 202 10.17 -17.87 4.86
C ASP A 202 10.48 -16.58 5.67
N LEU A 203 9.76 -15.49 5.45
CA LEU A 203 9.89 -14.25 6.24
C LEU A 203 9.37 -14.46 7.67
N GLU A 204 8.22 -15.10 7.84
CA GLU A 204 7.66 -15.44 9.16
C GLU A 204 8.63 -16.33 9.97
N ALA A 205 9.26 -17.31 9.33
CA ALA A 205 10.25 -18.16 9.97
C ALA A 205 11.49 -17.36 10.45
N GLN A 206 11.89 -16.32 9.70
CA GLN A 206 12.98 -15.44 10.10
C GLN A 206 12.56 -14.55 11.28
N ALA A 207 11.35 -13.96 11.28
CA ALA A 207 10.81 -13.20 12.40
C ALA A 207 10.74 -14.07 13.67
N ALA A 208 10.22 -15.29 13.56
CA ALA A 208 10.18 -16.25 14.68
C ALA A 208 11.57 -16.61 15.20
N SER A 209 12.59 -16.70 14.33
CA SER A 209 13.98 -16.93 14.78
C SER A 209 14.56 -15.73 15.55
N ILE A 210 14.14 -14.50 15.22
CA ILE A 210 14.49 -13.30 15.99
C ILE A 210 13.79 -13.37 17.35
N ALA A 211 12.52 -13.74 17.40
CA ALA A 211 11.76 -13.91 18.64
C ALA A 211 12.43 -14.92 19.60
N GLU A 212 13.01 -16.01 19.10
CA GLU A 212 13.74 -16.97 19.95
C GLU A 212 14.93 -16.36 20.68
N ALA A 213 15.56 -15.32 20.13
CA ALA A 213 16.76 -14.71 20.66
C ALA A 213 16.49 -13.39 21.43
N HIS A 214 15.48 -12.63 21.03
CA HIS A 214 15.26 -11.23 21.40
C HIS A 214 13.89 -10.94 22.02
N ALA A 215 13.03 -11.97 22.27
CA ALA A 215 11.70 -11.76 22.85
C ALA A 215 11.74 -10.99 24.16
N GLY A 216 10.91 -9.96 24.27
CA GLY A 216 10.81 -9.07 25.43
C GLY A 216 11.82 -7.92 25.43
N GLU A 217 12.65 -7.79 24.38
CA GLU A 217 13.45 -6.57 24.20
C GLU A 217 12.53 -5.39 23.86
N SER A 218 12.83 -4.24 24.47
CA SER A 218 11.96 -3.05 24.39
C SER A 218 12.32 -2.20 23.18
N VAL A 219 11.33 -1.92 22.35
CA VAL A 219 11.48 -1.11 21.14
C VAL A 219 10.59 0.12 21.20
N ALA A 220 10.91 1.14 20.40
CA ALA A 220 10.06 2.30 20.22
C ALA A 220 9.84 2.54 18.72
N TYR A 221 8.77 3.26 18.39
CA TYR A 221 8.50 3.75 17.05
C TYR A 221 7.98 5.20 17.07
N THR A 222 8.10 5.90 15.96
CA THR A 222 7.45 7.22 15.83
C THR A 222 5.97 7.09 15.51
N GLU A 223 5.59 6.02 14.80
CA GLU A 223 4.22 5.63 14.46
C GLU A 223 4.12 4.10 14.49
N PRO A 224 2.93 3.52 14.63
CA PRO A 224 2.73 2.08 14.82
C PRO A 224 3.02 1.22 13.59
N VAL A 225 3.58 1.81 12.51
CA VAL A 225 3.84 1.20 11.20
C VAL A 225 4.40 -0.24 11.29
N PRO A 226 5.53 -0.52 12.01
CA PRO A 226 6.08 -1.87 12.07
C PRO A 226 5.49 -2.72 13.21
N GLY A 227 4.38 -2.32 13.84
CA GLY A 227 3.85 -2.94 15.05
C GLY A 227 3.67 -4.44 14.90
N TYR A 228 2.97 -4.91 13.88
CA TYR A 228 2.75 -6.34 13.63
C TYR A 228 4.05 -7.13 13.39
N LEU A 229 5.03 -6.51 12.75
CA LEU A 229 6.34 -7.15 12.55
C LEU A 229 7.12 -7.25 13.88
N PHE A 230 7.00 -6.26 14.76
CA PHE A 230 7.55 -6.32 16.12
C PHE A 230 6.90 -7.43 16.93
N ASP A 231 5.57 -7.56 16.86
CA ASP A 231 4.83 -8.62 17.53
C ASP A 231 5.27 -10.00 17.04
N ALA A 232 5.42 -10.18 15.72
CA ALA A 232 5.93 -11.42 15.14
C ALA A 232 7.37 -11.77 15.60
N MET A 233 8.15 -10.76 15.96
CA MET A 233 9.50 -10.91 16.53
C MET A 233 9.52 -10.97 18.07
N GLY A 234 8.34 -10.92 18.73
CA GLY A 234 8.22 -10.94 20.19
C GLY A 234 8.82 -9.73 20.90
N LEU A 235 8.95 -8.59 20.21
CA LEU A 235 9.47 -7.35 20.76
C LEU A 235 8.36 -6.57 21.48
N GLU A 236 8.73 -5.83 22.53
CA GLU A 236 7.77 -5.06 23.32
C GLU A 236 7.86 -3.56 22.96
N ASN A 237 6.83 -3.01 22.33
CA ASN A 237 6.74 -1.57 22.13
C ASN A 237 6.51 -0.85 23.46
N VAL A 238 7.36 0.15 23.74
CA VAL A 238 7.28 0.99 24.95
C VAL A 238 6.97 2.46 24.64
N THR A 239 6.66 2.78 23.38
CA THR A 239 6.26 4.14 23.00
C THR A 239 4.92 4.49 23.69
N PRO A 240 4.80 5.66 24.32
CA PRO A 240 3.50 6.11 24.78
C PRO A 240 2.51 6.22 23.60
N GLU A 241 1.40 5.55 23.67
CA GLU A 241 0.34 5.52 22.63
C GLU A 241 -0.03 6.94 22.18
N ALA A 242 -0.31 7.85 23.11
CA ALA A 242 -0.61 9.25 22.81
C ALA A 242 0.51 10.02 22.08
N PHE A 243 1.74 9.45 21.97
CA PHE A 243 2.79 10.01 21.13
C PHE A 243 2.62 9.55 19.69
N SER A 244 2.57 8.24 19.47
CA SER A 244 2.46 7.67 18.12
C SER A 244 1.17 8.09 17.43
N GLU A 245 0.05 8.05 18.14
CA GLU A 245 -1.26 8.50 17.67
C GLU A 245 -1.24 9.99 17.23
N ALA A 246 -0.66 10.89 18.05
CA ALA A 246 -0.58 12.29 17.68
C ALA A 246 0.30 12.54 16.45
N ILE A 247 1.36 11.73 16.24
CA ILE A 247 2.21 11.82 15.04
C ILE A 247 1.45 11.33 13.81
N GLU A 248 0.78 10.17 13.90
CA GLU A 248 0.00 9.54 12.84
C GLU A 248 -1.16 10.44 12.39
N GLU A 249 -1.89 11.05 13.32
CA GLU A 249 -2.96 12.01 13.03
C GLU A 249 -2.46 13.39 12.57
N GLY A 250 -1.15 13.65 12.55
CA GLY A 250 -0.58 14.95 12.22
C GLY A 250 -0.97 16.05 13.22
N THR A 251 -1.27 15.67 14.48
CA THR A 251 -1.65 16.59 15.55
C THR A 251 -0.46 16.96 16.45
N ASP A 252 -0.63 18.01 17.29
CA ASP A 252 0.44 18.46 18.18
C ASP A 252 0.62 17.50 19.36
N VAL A 253 1.81 16.90 19.51
CA VAL A 253 2.18 16.12 20.71
C VAL A 253 2.24 17.01 21.94
N SER A 254 1.56 16.62 23.01
CA SER A 254 1.63 17.41 24.27
C SER A 254 3.06 17.41 24.86
N PRO A 255 3.50 18.50 25.47
CA PRO A 255 4.86 18.58 26.09
C PRO A 255 5.11 17.49 27.16
N ALA A 256 4.08 17.00 27.81
CA ALA A 256 4.19 15.96 28.82
C ALA A 256 4.48 14.60 28.16
N VAL A 257 3.73 14.25 27.11
CA VAL A 257 3.89 13.02 26.31
C VAL A 257 5.26 13.02 25.62
N LEU A 258 5.65 14.12 24.97
CA LEU A 258 6.99 14.23 24.37
C LEU A 258 8.10 14.02 25.41
N SER A 259 7.96 14.64 26.60
CA SER A 259 8.93 14.46 27.68
C SER A 259 9.02 13.02 28.17
N GLU A 260 7.90 12.32 28.23
CA GLU A 260 7.84 10.91 28.60
C GLU A 260 8.55 10.05 27.56
N THR A 261 8.24 10.24 26.28
CA THR A 261 8.89 9.54 25.16
C THR A 261 10.40 9.74 25.16
N LEU A 262 10.88 10.99 25.34
CA LEU A 262 12.32 11.28 25.41
C LEU A 262 13.02 10.64 26.63
N GLN A 263 12.29 10.41 27.73
CA GLN A 263 12.83 9.75 28.92
C GLN A 263 13.13 8.27 28.68
N LEU A 264 12.43 7.59 27.79
CA LEU A 264 12.71 6.19 27.42
C LEU A 264 14.18 6.01 27.00
N PHE A 265 14.68 6.88 26.15
CA PHE A 265 16.05 6.83 25.64
C PHE A 265 17.06 7.21 26.72
N SER A 266 16.79 8.26 27.51
CA SER A 266 17.69 8.68 28.58
C SER A 266 17.76 7.69 29.75
N ALA A 267 16.74 6.86 29.95
CA ALA A 267 16.70 5.79 30.94
C ALA A 267 17.39 4.51 30.46
N GLY A 268 17.70 4.38 29.16
CA GLY A 268 18.23 3.17 28.57
C GLY A 268 17.20 2.03 28.55
N SER A 269 15.94 2.39 28.28
CA SER A 269 14.80 1.46 28.28
C SER A 269 14.38 1.04 26.88
N VAL A 270 15.17 1.36 25.86
CA VAL A 270 14.85 1.10 24.43
C VAL A 270 16.09 0.54 23.75
N ASP A 271 15.93 -0.57 23.06
CA ASP A 271 16.99 -1.25 22.34
C ASP A 271 17.08 -0.79 20.86
N LEU A 272 15.94 -0.42 20.24
CA LEU A 272 15.91 0.19 18.91
C LEU A 272 14.75 1.19 18.78
N LEU A 273 14.89 2.14 17.87
CA LEU A 273 13.83 3.06 17.42
C LEU A 273 13.50 2.80 15.96
N ALA A 274 12.26 2.45 15.65
CA ALA A 274 11.74 2.52 14.28
C ALA A 274 11.30 3.94 13.97
N TYR A 275 11.80 4.51 12.89
CA TYR A 275 11.56 5.89 12.49
C TYR A 275 10.91 5.95 11.12
N ASN A 276 9.68 6.50 11.05
CA ASN A 276 9.02 6.78 9.78
C ASN A 276 9.48 8.16 9.25
N GLU A 277 10.19 8.17 8.10
CA GLU A 277 10.67 9.41 7.49
C GLU A 277 9.55 10.18 6.75
N GLN A 278 8.42 9.50 6.44
CA GLN A 278 7.30 10.09 5.69
C GLN A 278 6.52 11.12 6.53
N THR A 279 6.50 10.95 7.85
CA THR A 279 5.80 11.81 8.81
C THR A 279 6.76 12.57 9.74
N SER A 280 7.89 13.01 9.18
CA SER A 280 8.89 13.77 9.93
C SER A 280 8.32 15.09 10.46
N SER A 281 8.45 15.31 11.76
CA SER A 281 8.02 16.52 12.50
C SER A 281 9.11 17.00 13.48
N PRO A 282 8.99 18.21 14.03
CA PRO A 282 9.92 18.67 15.08
C PRO A 282 9.94 17.77 16.31
N GLU A 283 8.87 17.05 16.60
CA GLU A 283 8.72 16.11 17.71
C GLU A 283 9.45 14.81 17.41
N THR A 284 9.23 14.21 16.22
CA THR A 284 9.92 12.98 15.78
C THR A 284 11.42 13.20 15.62
N GLU A 285 11.85 14.37 15.11
CA GLU A 285 13.27 14.73 15.06
C GLU A 285 13.91 14.81 16.45
N GLN A 286 13.19 15.25 17.49
CA GLN A 286 13.70 15.26 18.86
C GLN A 286 13.86 13.84 19.41
N VAL A 287 12.94 12.94 19.09
CA VAL A 287 13.03 11.51 19.45
C VAL A 287 14.23 10.86 18.76
N GLU A 288 14.43 11.10 17.47
CA GLU A 288 15.59 10.63 16.70
C GLU A 288 16.92 11.11 17.31
N GLN A 289 16.99 12.40 17.68
CA GLN A 289 18.16 12.98 18.34
C GLN A 289 18.41 12.36 19.72
N ALA A 290 17.36 12.05 20.48
CA ALA A 290 17.47 11.39 21.78
C ALA A 290 17.97 9.94 21.65
N ALA A 291 17.46 9.18 20.66
CA ALA A 291 17.93 7.84 20.32
C ALA A 291 19.43 7.87 19.93
N THR A 292 19.81 8.77 19.03
CA THR A 292 21.21 8.97 18.62
C THR A 292 22.10 9.30 19.80
N ALA A 293 21.68 10.20 20.69
CA ALA A 293 22.46 10.61 21.86
C ALA A 293 22.63 9.48 22.89
N ALA A 294 21.64 8.58 22.97
CA ALA A 294 21.67 7.40 23.83
C ALA A 294 22.47 6.23 23.21
N GLY A 295 22.79 6.30 21.91
CA GLY A 295 23.43 5.21 21.16
C GLY A 295 22.47 4.08 20.81
N VAL A 296 21.15 4.37 20.80
CA VAL A 296 20.11 3.43 20.37
C VAL A 296 20.10 3.36 18.85
N ALA A 297 20.02 2.15 18.30
CA ALA A 297 19.94 1.95 16.86
C ALA A 297 18.65 2.53 16.29
N ILE A 298 18.73 3.17 15.12
CA ILE A 298 17.58 3.73 14.42
C ILE A 298 17.36 2.90 13.15
N VAL A 299 16.16 2.35 12.99
CA VAL A 299 15.73 1.57 11.85
C VAL A 299 14.72 2.41 11.07
N PRO A 300 15.03 2.81 9.82
CA PRO A 300 14.05 3.48 8.98
C PRO A 300 12.93 2.51 8.59
N VAL A 301 11.69 2.96 8.69
CA VAL A 301 10.50 2.24 8.23
C VAL A 301 9.73 3.12 7.26
N THR A 302 8.96 2.51 6.38
CA THR A 302 8.16 3.21 5.37
C THR A 302 6.80 2.56 5.24
N GLU A 303 5.80 3.31 4.80
CA GLU A 303 4.46 2.82 4.52
C GLU A 303 4.26 2.44 3.04
N LEU A 304 5.19 2.84 2.20
CA LEU A 304 5.19 2.58 0.78
C LEU A 304 6.43 1.77 0.38
N LEU A 305 6.31 1.00 -0.68
CA LEU A 305 7.45 0.28 -1.25
C LEU A 305 8.51 1.26 -1.74
N PRO A 306 9.78 1.10 -1.34
CA PRO A 306 10.90 1.82 -1.92
C PRO A 306 11.03 1.57 -3.43
N GLU A 307 11.62 2.53 -4.15
CA GLU A 307 11.82 2.40 -5.60
C GLU A 307 12.71 1.19 -5.94
N GLY A 308 12.15 0.26 -6.68
CA GLY A 308 12.84 -0.94 -7.20
C GLY A 308 12.72 -2.17 -6.32
N ASP A 309 12.06 -2.08 -5.18
CA ASP A 309 11.73 -3.22 -4.35
C ASP A 309 10.34 -3.80 -4.70
N ASP A 310 10.17 -5.08 -4.42
CA ASP A 310 8.88 -5.75 -4.30
C ASP A 310 8.54 -5.97 -2.82
N TYR A 311 7.31 -6.41 -2.53
CA TYR A 311 6.86 -6.61 -1.16
C TYR A 311 7.78 -7.53 -0.35
N VAL A 312 8.21 -8.65 -0.94
CA VAL A 312 9.05 -9.65 -0.26
C VAL A 312 10.43 -9.09 0.06
N SER A 313 11.08 -8.43 -0.90
CA SER A 313 12.40 -7.83 -0.71
C SER A 313 12.38 -6.66 0.27
N TRP A 314 11.31 -5.87 0.28
CA TRP A 314 11.11 -4.80 1.24
C TRP A 314 10.96 -5.34 2.67
N GLN A 315 10.08 -6.32 2.90
CA GLN A 315 9.91 -6.92 4.22
C GLN A 315 11.17 -7.69 4.68
N GLN A 316 11.89 -8.33 3.75
CA GLN A 316 13.19 -8.92 4.07
C GLN A 316 14.17 -7.86 4.56
N SER A 317 14.22 -6.70 3.91
CA SER A 317 15.09 -5.59 4.31
C SER A 317 14.72 -5.03 5.69
N ASN A 318 13.42 -4.94 6.00
CA ASN A 318 12.94 -4.53 7.33
C ASN A 318 13.39 -5.53 8.41
N ILE A 319 13.20 -6.83 8.17
CA ILE A 319 13.61 -7.90 9.09
C ILE A 319 15.12 -7.85 9.33
N ASP A 320 15.92 -7.74 8.27
CA ASP A 320 17.37 -7.68 8.37
C ASP A 320 17.86 -6.44 9.13
N ALA A 321 17.23 -5.28 8.91
CA ALA A 321 17.57 -4.03 9.59
C ALA A 321 17.24 -4.10 11.09
N ILE A 322 16.05 -4.60 11.45
CA ILE A 322 15.66 -4.81 12.86
C ILE A 322 16.63 -5.77 13.56
N LYS A 323 16.90 -6.93 12.93
CA LYS A 323 17.86 -7.90 13.46
C LYS A 323 19.24 -7.29 13.70
N ALA A 324 19.77 -6.56 12.71
CA ALA A 324 21.07 -5.91 12.83
C ALA A 324 21.12 -4.83 13.94
N ALA A 325 19.99 -4.18 14.20
CA ALA A 325 19.86 -3.22 15.30
C ALA A 325 19.88 -3.89 16.67
N LEU A 326 19.19 -5.01 16.84
CA LEU A 326 19.15 -5.79 18.10
C LEU A 326 20.47 -6.49 18.41
N GLU A 327 21.33 -6.74 17.44
CA GLU A 327 22.63 -7.39 17.61
C GLU A 327 23.77 -6.40 17.98
N GLN A 328 23.51 -5.07 18.15
CA GLN A 328 24.50 -4.05 18.48
C GLN A 328 24.75 -3.94 19.99
#